data_abc67c1f2567c6cee8ccc06cc1723330
#
_entry.id   abc67c1f2567c6cee8ccc06cc1723330
#
_cell.length_a   1.000
_cell.length_b   1.000
_cell.length_c   1.000
_cell.angle_alpha   90.00
_cell.angle_beta   90.00
_cell.angle_gamma   90.00
#
_symmetry.space_group_name_H-M   'P 1'
#
loop_
_entity.id
_entity.type
_entity.pdbx_description
1 polymer ?
#
loop_
_entity_poly.entity_id
_entity_poly.type
_entity_poly.pdbx_seq_one_letter_code
_entity_poly.pdbx_strand_id
1 'polypeptide(L)'
;MKLTKYNGNPILKPNPDNVWEERCVLNPAVVYDEARNKFVMLYRAAGNDVRHQIKLGLAESDDGVHFTRMSDQAVFVGSHEEPDGGCVEDPRLVRLGDMYYLTYAARAYAPGRYWLEPYVEGVTKAPRYLDETDLLGDEVPYFARENITVSYLAATKDFRVYKKFGRITEATVDDRDVYLFPEKVGGKYVMISRPKFKNAGVSMPSIWISFGDDLIEYGKPQLLMTGEQWWETQRIGGGTPPIKTDKGWFMLYHGVDDKGVYRVGAVLLDLNNPAKIVARTKDYIMEPDQDFELQGIYEGCVFPTGAVVKDGTLYVYYGCADMYIGLATCDFATLIDYLYNECKL
;
A
#
# COMPACT_ATOMS: atom_id res chain seq x y z
N MET A 1 0.78 22.19 -8.85
CA MET A 1 -0.32 21.99 -7.88
C MET A 1 0.18 21.17 -6.71
N LYS A 2 -0.26 21.42 -5.47
CA LYS A 2 0.09 20.63 -4.27
C LYS A 2 -1.18 20.22 -3.54
N LEU A 3 -1.13 19.09 -2.84
CA LEU A 3 -2.21 18.69 -1.92
C LEU A 3 -2.14 19.53 -0.65
N THR A 4 -3.30 19.76 -0.02
CA THR A 4 -3.40 20.45 1.25
C THR A 4 -3.45 19.43 2.39
N LYS A 5 -2.43 19.41 3.26
CA LYS A 5 -2.42 18.55 4.44
C LYS A 5 -3.43 19.05 5.47
N TYR A 6 -4.09 18.11 6.12
CA TYR A 6 -5.02 18.44 7.20
C TYR A 6 -4.29 19.00 8.42
N ASN A 7 -4.73 20.14 8.94
CA ASN A 7 -4.06 20.82 10.06
C ASN A 7 -4.09 20.02 11.38
N GLY A 8 -5.01 19.06 11.52
CA GLY A 8 -5.13 18.18 12.67
C GLY A 8 -4.35 16.89 12.55
N ASN A 9 -3.47 16.75 11.55
CA ASN A 9 -2.62 15.56 11.41
C ASN A 9 -1.69 15.35 12.62
N PRO A 10 -1.29 14.10 12.90
CA PRO A 10 -1.75 12.86 12.29
C PRO A 10 -3.16 12.47 12.76
N ILE A 11 -3.98 11.92 11.84
CA ILE A 11 -5.38 11.54 12.12
C ILE A 11 -5.51 10.22 12.88
N LEU A 12 -4.49 9.37 12.84
CA LEU A 12 -4.40 8.16 13.65
C LEU A 12 -2.96 7.99 14.16
N LYS A 13 -2.85 7.68 15.47
CA LYS A 13 -1.58 7.48 16.18
C LYS A 13 -1.54 6.08 16.78
N PRO A 14 -0.35 5.52 17.07
CA PRO A 14 -0.21 4.32 17.88
C PRO A 14 -1.03 4.41 19.17
N ASN A 15 -1.57 3.28 19.62
CA ASN A 15 -2.25 3.20 20.90
C ASN A 15 -1.35 2.49 21.92
N PRO A 16 -0.78 3.21 22.90
CA PRO A 16 0.15 2.63 23.87
C PRO A 16 -0.52 1.60 24.80
N ASP A 17 -1.84 1.63 24.94
CA ASP A 17 -2.59 0.68 25.74
C ASP A 17 -2.88 -0.64 24.99
N ASN A 18 -2.49 -0.71 23.70
CA ASN A 18 -2.78 -1.83 22.81
C ASN A 18 -1.48 -2.43 22.24
N VAL A 19 -0.96 -3.45 22.88
CA VAL A 19 0.37 -4.04 22.62
C VAL A 19 0.66 -4.31 21.14
N TRP A 20 -0.33 -4.75 20.36
CA TRP A 20 -0.14 -5.11 18.94
C TRP A 20 -0.03 -3.89 18.00
N GLU A 21 -0.41 -2.68 18.44
CA GLU A 21 -0.33 -1.43 17.67
C GLU A 21 0.36 -0.28 18.43
N GLU A 22 1.05 -0.60 19.53
CA GLU A 22 1.68 0.41 20.39
C GLU A 22 2.87 1.14 19.74
N ARG A 23 3.52 0.51 18.74
CA ARG A 23 4.71 1.08 18.10
C ARG A 23 4.37 1.96 16.92
N CYS A 24 3.53 1.48 16.01
CA CYS A 24 3.21 2.20 14.78
C CYS A 24 1.84 1.85 14.22
N VAL A 25 1.22 2.83 13.56
CA VAL A 25 0.04 2.69 12.69
C VAL A 25 0.30 3.46 11.41
N LEU A 26 0.15 2.85 10.23
CA LEU A 26 0.57 3.45 8.97
C LEU A 26 -0.12 2.82 7.76
N ASN A 27 0.14 3.35 6.57
CA ASN A 27 -0.20 2.80 5.26
C ASN A 27 -1.63 2.25 5.17
N PRO A 28 -2.66 3.09 5.35
CA PRO A 28 -4.04 2.63 5.40
C PRO A 28 -4.64 2.41 4.01
N ALA A 29 -5.40 1.33 3.83
CA ALA A 29 -6.39 1.27 2.77
C ALA A 29 -7.69 1.91 3.24
N VAL A 30 -8.28 2.78 2.44
CA VAL A 30 -9.55 3.43 2.78
C VAL A 30 -10.53 3.33 1.64
N VAL A 31 -11.76 2.99 1.94
CA VAL A 31 -12.90 3.01 1.01
C VAL A 31 -14.07 3.77 1.63
N TYR A 32 -14.95 4.30 0.80
CA TYR A 32 -16.23 4.81 1.24
C TYR A 32 -17.32 3.75 0.99
N ASP A 33 -17.93 3.29 2.06
CA ASP A 33 -19.06 2.36 2.02
C ASP A 33 -20.36 3.16 1.90
N GLU A 34 -20.88 3.27 0.69
CA GLU A 34 -22.08 4.04 0.38
C GLU A 34 -23.31 3.49 1.12
N ALA A 35 -23.40 2.16 1.30
CA ALA A 35 -24.57 1.54 1.95
C ALA A 35 -24.65 1.91 3.44
N ARG A 36 -23.50 2.09 4.11
CA ARG A 36 -23.42 2.48 5.51
C ARG A 36 -23.15 3.97 5.70
N ASN A 37 -22.85 4.71 4.61
CA ASN A 37 -22.44 6.11 4.64
C ASN A 37 -21.23 6.34 5.56
N LYS A 38 -20.18 5.47 5.42
CA LYS A 38 -18.99 5.46 6.28
C LYS A 38 -17.72 5.39 5.46
N PHE A 39 -16.68 6.10 5.90
CA PHE A 39 -15.32 5.80 5.53
C PHE A 39 -14.83 4.61 6.36
N VAL A 40 -14.27 3.61 5.70
CA VAL A 40 -13.74 2.40 6.32
C VAL A 40 -12.26 2.31 6.03
N MET A 41 -11.46 2.20 7.07
CA MET A 41 -10.01 2.16 7.03
C MET A 41 -9.48 0.83 7.56
N LEU A 42 -8.74 0.09 6.73
CA LEU A 42 -7.84 -0.97 7.20
C LEU A 42 -6.43 -0.38 7.28
N TYR A 43 -5.85 -0.36 8.47
CA TYR A 43 -4.53 0.22 8.71
C TYR A 43 -3.51 -0.84 9.15
N ARG A 44 -2.28 -0.70 8.65
CA ARG A 44 -1.14 -1.49 9.09
C ARG A 44 -0.72 -1.04 10.49
N ALA A 45 -0.41 -1.99 11.36
CA ALA A 45 0.08 -1.72 12.69
C ALA A 45 1.00 -2.82 13.21
N ALA A 46 1.89 -2.46 14.15
CA ALA A 46 2.74 -3.39 14.87
C ALA A 46 3.12 -2.88 16.26
N GLY A 47 3.46 -3.82 17.13
CA GLY A 47 3.93 -3.58 18.48
C GLY A 47 5.45 -3.43 18.59
N ASN A 48 5.93 -3.32 19.83
CA ASN A 48 7.36 -3.17 20.17
C ASN A 48 8.09 -4.50 20.39
N ASP A 49 7.41 -5.64 20.27
CA ASP A 49 8.05 -6.93 20.47
C ASP A 49 9.17 -7.20 19.43
N VAL A 50 10.04 -8.17 19.71
CA VAL A 50 11.19 -8.49 18.85
C VAL A 50 10.79 -8.96 17.46
N ARG A 51 9.61 -9.55 17.32
CA ARG A 51 9.09 -10.00 16.02
C ARG A 51 8.60 -8.84 15.17
N HIS A 52 8.06 -7.80 15.81
CA HIS A 52 7.39 -6.70 15.12
C HIS A 52 6.39 -7.26 14.10
N GLN A 53 5.56 -8.18 14.57
CA GLN A 53 4.57 -8.83 13.69
C GLN A 53 3.52 -7.83 13.22
N ILE A 54 3.51 -7.59 11.92
CA ILE A 54 2.61 -6.60 11.31
C ILE A 54 1.24 -7.23 11.10
N LYS A 55 0.19 -6.50 11.46
CA LYS A 55 -1.22 -6.89 11.40
C LYS A 55 -2.05 -5.71 10.89
N LEU A 56 -3.33 -5.97 10.57
CA LEU A 56 -4.24 -4.89 10.17
C LEU A 56 -5.33 -4.65 11.22
N GLY A 57 -5.52 -3.37 11.53
CA GLY A 57 -6.64 -2.86 12.33
C GLY A 57 -7.75 -2.27 11.46
N LEU A 58 -8.91 -2.06 12.08
CA LEU A 58 -10.08 -1.47 11.45
C LEU A 58 -10.49 -0.20 12.18
N ALA A 59 -10.72 0.88 11.43
CA ALA A 59 -11.30 2.10 11.94
C ALA A 59 -12.38 2.62 10.98
N GLU A 60 -13.37 3.32 11.51
CA GLU A 60 -14.46 3.93 10.73
C GLU A 60 -14.61 5.41 11.04
N SER A 61 -15.12 6.17 10.07
CA SER A 61 -15.37 7.60 10.20
C SER A 61 -16.64 8.00 9.45
N ASP A 62 -17.34 9.01 9.97
CA ASP A 62 -18.48 9.64 9.31
C ASP A 62 -18.04 10.73 8.32
N ASP A 63 -16.94 11.39 8.60
CA ASP A 63 -16.49 12.59 7.88
C ASP A 63 -15.19 12.40 7.10
N GLY A 64 -14.55 11.21 7.20
CA GLY A 64 -13.28 10.90 6.56
C GLY A 64 -12.05 11.52 7.24
N VAL A 65 -12.24 12.17 8.40
CA VAL A 65 -11.18 12.85 9.16
C VAL A 65 -11.01 12.23 10.55
N HIS A 66 -12.11 12.07 11.28
CA HIS A 66 -12.12 11.56 12.65
C HIS A 66 -12.44 10.07 12.65
N PHE A 67 -11.40 9.25 12.76
CA PHE A 67 -11.53 7.79 12.75
C PHE A 67 -11.59 7.21 14.16
N THR A 68 -12.53 6.30 14.37
CA THR A 68 -12.69 5.51 15.60
C THR A 68 -12.29 4.06 15.32
N ARG A 69 -11.40 3.50 16.15
CA ARG A 69 -11.05 2.08 16.12
C ARG A 69 -12.27 1.22 16.41
N MET A 70 -12.48 0.19 15.61
CA MET A 70 -13.66 -0.69 15.72
C MET A 70 -13.38 -1.95 16.55
N SER A 71 -12.12 -2.17 16.95
CA SER A 71 -11.71 -3.33 17.75
C SER A 71 -10.39 -3.03 18.46
N ASP A 72 -10.22 -3.58 19.66
CA ASP A 72 -8.94 -3.60 20.40
C ASP A 72 -8.04 -4.73 19.91
N GLN A 73 -8.51 -5.57 18.99
CA GLN A 73 -7.75 -6.65 18.36
C GLN A 73 -7.57 -6.37 16.86
N ALA A 74 -6.48 -6.87 16.31
CA ALA A 74 -6.28 -6.86 14.87
C ALA A 74 -7.41 -7.64 14.17
N VAL A 75 -7.96 -7.09 13.09
CA VAL A 75 -9.07 -7.71 12.34
C VAL A 75 -8.59 -8.61 11.21
N PHE A 76 -7.34 -8.43 10.78
CA PHE A 76 -6.72 -9.25 9.75
C PHE A 76 -5.26 -9.55 10.11
N VAL A 77 -4.92 -10.84 10.15
CA VAL A 77 -3.62 -11.34 10.57
C VAL A 77 -3.12 -12.38 9.58
N GLY A 78 -1.81 -12.60 9.56
CA GLY A 78 -1.22 -13.75 8.90
C GLY A 78 -1.68 -15.05 9.52
N SER A 79 -1.62 -16.14 8.77
CA SER A 79 -1.98 -17.49 9.21
C SER A 79 -0.75 -18.39 9.19
N HIS A 80 -0.59 -19.20 10.22
CA HIS A 80 0.48 -20.21 10.23
C HIS A 80 0.26 -21.33 9.20
N GLU A 81 -0.96 -21.50 8.73
CA GLU A 81 -1.32 -22.44 7.66
C GLU A 81 -1.01 -21.90 6.26
N GLU A 82 -0.81 -20.59 6.15
CA GLU A 82 -0.51 -19.87 4.91
C GLU A 82 0.89 -19.27 5.00
N PRO A 83 1.62 -19.14 3.90
CA PRO A 83 2.95 -18.50 3.92
C PRO A 83 2.92 -16.98 4.11
N ASP A 84 1.93 -16.45 4.82
CA ASP A 84 1.76 -15.07 5.23
C ASP A 84 1.86 -14.87 6.76
N GLY A 85 2.22 -15.92 7.49
CA GLY A 85 2.22 -15.96 8.97
C GLY A 85 3.15 -14.97 9.65
N GLY A 86 4.19 -14.50 8.95
CA GLY A 86 5.15 -13.56 9.50
C GLY A 86 4.64 -12.12 9.58
N CYS A 87 3.93 -11.66 8.57
CA CYS A 87 3.31 -10.34 8.56
C CYS A 87 2.26 -10.20 7.44
N VAL A 88 1.34 -9.27 7.62
CA VAL A 88 0.43 -8.75 6.61
C VAL A 88 0.53 -7.23 6.61
N GLU A 89 0.94 -6.63 5.50
CA GLU A 89 1.31 -5.22 5.44
C GLU A 89 0.78 -4.52 4.19
N ASP A 90 0.68 -3.21 4.26
CA ASP A 90 0.38 -2.30 3.14
C ASP A 90 -0.89 -2.68 2.37
N PRO A 91 -2.05 -2.73 3.05
CA PRO A 91 -3.31 -3.11 2.42
C PRO A 91 -3.70 -2.15 1.29
N ARG A 92 -4.36 -2.68 0.28
CA ARG A 92 -5.11 -1.89 -0.72
C ARG A 92 -6.50 -2.51 -0.89
N LEU A 93 -7.50 -1.67 -0.97
CA LEU A 93 -8.90 -2.10 -1.07
C LEU A 93 -9.53 -1.59 -2.37
N VAL A 94 -10.22 -2.49 -3.06
CA VAL A 94 -11.12 -2.15 -4.16
C VAL A 94 -12.47 -2.83 -3.96
N ARG A 95 -13.53 -2.19 -4.42
CA ARG A 95 -14.86 -2.80 -4.47
C ARG A 95 -15.12 -3.34 -5.86
N LEU A 96 -15.43 -4.63 -5.97
CA LEU A 96 -15.87 -5.29 -7.20
C LEU A 96 -17.23 -5.95 -6.95
N GLY A 97 -18.28 -5.40 -7.51
CA GLY A 97 -19.66 -5.80 -7.21
C GLY A 97 -20.04 -5.49 -5.76
N ASP A 98 -20.45 -6.51 -5.02
CA ASP A 98 -20.85 -6.44 -3.60
C ASP A 98 -19.73 -6.86 -2.62
N MET A 99 -18.52 -7.13 -3.14
CA MET A 99 -17.36 -7.56 -2.33
C MET A 99 -16.26 -6.49 -2.32
N TYR A 100 -15.57 -6.39 -1.19
CA TYR A 100 -14.31 -5.68 -1.07
C TYR A 100 -13.16 -6.66 -1.22
N TYR A 101 -12.25 -6.39 -2.15
CA TYR A 101 -11.04 -7.17 -2.37
C TYR A 101 -9.86 -6.44 -1.77
N LEU A 102 -9.11 -7.16 -0.94
CA LEU A 102 -7.94 -6.71 -0.22
C LEU A 102 -6.71 -7.35 -0.85
N THR A 103 -5.84 -6.54 -1.45
CA THR A 103 -4.46 -6.95 -1.73
C THR A 103 -3.57 -6.52 -0.56
N TYR A 104 -2.62 -7.36 -0.19
CA TYR A 104 -1.69 -7.10 0.89
C TYR A 104 -0.35 -7.76 0.63
N ALA A 105 0.72 -7.13 1.06
CA ALA A 105 2.04 -7.72 1.04
C ALA A 105 2.24 -8.58 2.29
N ALA A 106 2.95 -9.70 2.15
CA ALA A 106 3.18 -10.61 3.25
C ALA A 106 4.54 -11.32 3.15
N ARG A 107 4.97 -11.89 4.28
CA ARG A 107 6.19 -12.68 4.41
C ARG A 107 5.90 -13.92 5.25
N ALA A 108 6.70 -14.97 5.02
CA ALA A 108 6.60 -16.20 5.78
C ALA A 108 7.00 -16.01 7.25
N TYR A 109 8.02 -15.19 7.51
CA TYR A 109 8.53 -14.88 8.84
C TYR A 109 8.40 -13.42 9.19
N ALA A 110 8.26 -13.12 10.48
CA ALA A 110 8.18 -11.76 11.00
C ALA A 110 9.40 -10.92 10.60
N PRO A 111 9.24 -9.61 10.31
CA PRO A 111 10.32 -8.76 9.85
C PRO A 111 11.35 -8.42 10.93
N GLY A 112 10.96 -8.50 12.21
CA GLY A 112 11.81 -8.04 13.32
C GLY A 112 11.89 -6.53 13.42
N ARG A 113 12.74 -6.04 14.29
CA ARG A 113 12.99 -4.61 14.52
C ARG A 113 14.00 -4.07 13.50
N TYR A 114 13.65 -4.04 12.23
CA TYR A 114 14.53 -3.74 11.08
C TYR A 114 15.14 -2.33 11.10
N TRP A 115 14.63 -1.43 11.92
CA TRP A 115 15.14 -0.07 12.08
C TRP A 115 16.27 0.06 13.13
N LEU A 116 16.60 -1.04 13.83
CA LEU A 116 17.68 -1.06 14.81
C LEU A 116 18.95 -1.69 14.22
N GLU A 117 20.08 -1.05 14.49
CA GLU A 117 21.40 -1.53 14.12
C GLU A 117 22.27 -1.77 15.39
N PRO A 118 23.10 -2.79 15.45
CA PRO A 118 23.24 -3.87 14.47
C PRO A 118 22.04 -4.83 14.47
N TYR A 119 21.80 -5.49 13.34
CA TYR A 119 20.73 -6.45 13.18
C TYR A 119 21.08 -7.79 13.85
N VAL A 120 20.74 -7.94 15.12
CA VAL A 120 21.11 -9.08 15.98
C VAL A 120 19.90 -9.99 16.17
N GLU A 121 20.07 -11.29 15.90
CA GLU A 121 19.03 -12.28 16.10
C GLU A 121 18.57 -12.39 17.56
N GLY A 122 17.25 -12.47 17.78
CA GLY A 122 16.66 -12.48 19.12
C GLY A 122 16.60 -11.14 19.84
N VAL A 123 17.28 -10.09 19.32
CA VAL A 123 17.30 -8.74 19.89
C VAL A 123 16.64 -7.75 18.95
N THR A 124 17.18 -7.60 17.75
CA THR A 124 16.65 -6.72 16.71
C THR A 124 16.00 -7.50 15.59
N LYS A 125 16.45 -8.73 15.34
CA LYS A 125 15.87 -9.67 14.37
C LYS A 125 15.05 -10.73 15.10
N ALA A 126 13.82 -10.95 14.69
CA ALA A 126 13.03 -12.05 15.19
C ALA A 126 13.70 -13.38 14.82
N PRO A 127 13.94 -14.29 15.78
CA PRO A 127 14.45 -15.61 15.46
C PRO A 127 13.44 -16.33 14.56
N ARG A 128 13.91 -16.95 13.49
CA ARG A 128 13.05 -17.77 12.61
C ARG A 128 12.39 -18.92 13.36
N TYR A 129 12.96 -19.31 14.48
CA TYR A 129 12.64 -20.49 15.30
C TYR A 129 11.61 -20.21 16.41
N LEU A 130 11.04 -19.05 16.51
CA LEU A 130 9.97 -18.79 17.47
C LEU A 130 8.58 -19.21 16.96
N ASP A 131 8.51 -19.60 15.71
CA ASP A 131 7.29 -20.08 15.07
C ASP A 131 7.44 -21.53 14.64
N GLU A 132 6.34 -22.23 14.53
CA GLU A 132 6.24 -23.62 14.06
C GLU A 132 6.82 -23.82 12.65
N THR A 133 7.25 -22.76 12.00
CA THR A 133 7.91 -22.71 10.70
C THR A 133 9.29 -23.37 10.67
N ASP A 134 9.88 -23.68 11.83
CA ASP A 134 11.06 -24.56 11.95
C ASP A 134 10.83 -25.96 11.39
N LEU A 135 9.59 -26.37 11.34
CA LEU A 135 9.22 -27.66 10.77
C LEU A 135 9.40 -27.71 9.25
N LEU A 136 9.65 -26.56 8.60
CA LEU A 136 9.77 -26.50 7.14
C LEU A 136 11.15 -26.93 6.63
N GLY A 137 12.20 -26.86 7.47
CA GLY A 137 13.56 -27.26 7.07
C GLY A 137 14.10 -26.49 5.85
N ASP A 138 15.11 -27.08 5.19
CA ASP A 138 15.77 -26.45 4.03
C ASP A 138 15.02 -26.64 2.70
N GLU A 139 13.98 -27.46 2.66
CA GLU A 139 13.20 -27.81 1.47
C GLU A 139 11.98 -26.92 1.26
N VAL A 140 11.92 -25.76 1.91
CA VAL A 140 10.84 -24.79 1.73
C VAL A 140 10.96 -24.00 0.43
N PRO A 141 9.84 -23.51 -0.13
CA PRO A 141 9.87 -22.64 -1.29
C PRO A 141 10.77 -21.42 -1.08
N TYR A 142 11.39 -20.95 -2.16
CA TYR A 142 12.36 -19.85 -2.15
C TYR A 142 11.87 -18.62 -1.39
N PHE A 143 10.62 -18.19 -1.60
CA PHE A 143 10.08 -16.99 -0.94
C PHE A 143 10.01 -17.12 0.59
N ALA A 144 9.76 -18.31 1.10
CA ALA A 144 9.76 -18.58 2.53
C ALA A 144 11.21 -18.66 3.07
N ARG A 145 12.09 -19.40 2.39
CA ARG A 145 13.49 -19.52 2.79
C ARG A 145 14.21 -18.18 2.84
N GLU A 146 14.01 -17.32 1.84
CA GLU A 146 14.63 -15.99 1.76
C GLU A 146 13.82 -14.91 2.45
N ASN A 147 12.64 -15.25 2.97
CA ASN A 147 11.70 -14.31 3.59
C ASN A 147 11.39 -13.07 2.73
N ILE A 148 11.27 -13.28 1.43
CA ILE A 148 10.92 -12.20 0.51
C ILE A 148 9.46 -11.79 0.66
N THR A 149 9.16 -10.55 0.28
CA THR A 149 7.79 -10.07 0.27
C THR A 149 7.09 -10.53 -1.00
N VAL A 150 5.92 -11.12 -0.86
CA VAL A 150 5.02 -11.47 -1.97
C VAL A 150 3.63 -10.93 -1.66
N SER A 151 2.80 -10.74 -2.68
CA SER A 151 1.48 -10.15 -2.51
C SER A 151 0.37 -11.18 -2.64
N TYR A 152 -0.65 -11.01 -1.80
CA TYR A 152 -1.77 -11.91 -1.62
C TYR A 152 -3.10 -11.20 -1.86
N LEU A 153 -4.14 -11.99 -2.05
CA LEU A 153 -5.52 -11.54 -2.19
C LEU A 153 -6.41 -12.14 -1.11
N ALA A 154 -7.25 -11.28 -0.53
CA ALA A 154 -8.37 -11.68 0.30
C ALA A 154 -9.63 -10.90 -0.11
N ALA A 155 -10.80 -11.35 0.36
CA ALA A 155 -12.04 -10.60 0.18
C ALA A 155 -12.89 -10.61 1.45
N THR A 156 -13.72 -9.58 1.58
CA THR A 156 -14.68 -9.41 2.67
C THR A 156 -15.94 -8.69 2.18
N LYS A 157 -17.06 -8.88 2.88
CA LYS A 157 -18.28 -8.08 2.69
C LYS A 157 -18.47 -7.02 3.76
N ASP A 158 -17.95 -7.27 4.95
CA ASP A 158 -18.32 -6.56 6.19
C ASP A 158 -17.12 -6.14 7.04
N PHE A 159 -15.89 -6.39 6.58
CA PHE A 159 -14.63 -6.14 7.28
C PHE A 159 -14.49 -6.89 8.62
N ARG A 160 -15.30 -7.94 8.82
CA ARG A 160 -15.27 -8.81 10.01
C ARG A 160 -14.81 -10.22 9.67
N VAL A 161 -15.28 -10.73 8.52
CA VAL A 161 -14.93 -12.05 8.03
C VAL A 161 -14.19 -11.89 6.70
N TYR A 162 -13.03 -12.52 6.61
CA TYR A 162 -12.19 -12.49 5.42
C TYR A 162 -12.01 -13.88 4.85
N LYS A 163 -12.06 -13.98 3.54
CA LYS A 163 -11.64 -15.17 2.80
C LYS A 163 -10.32 -14.88 2.09
N LYS A 164 -9.27 -15.59 2.47
CA LYS A 164 -7.98 -15.56 1.78
C LYS A 164 -8.05 -16.42 0.52
N PHE A 165 -7.48 -15.94 -0.57
CA PHE A 165 -7.41 -16.64 -1.86
C PHE A 165 -5.99 -17.10 -2.19
N GLY A 166 -5.00 -16.66 -1.40
CA GLY A 166 -3.62 -17.00 -1.61
C GLY A 166 -2.84 -15.92 -2.37
N ARG A 167 -1.67 -16.30 -2.81
CA ARG A 167 -0.69 -15.45 -3.48
C ARG A 167 -1.11 -15.12 -4.92
N ILE A 168 -0.93 -13.86 -5.34
CA ILE A 168 -1.23 -13.38 -6.70
C ILE A 168 0.00 -12.85 -7.45
N THR A 169 1.19 -12.85 -6.83
CA THR A 169 2.46 -12.50 -7.48
C THR A 169 3.43 -13.68 -7.45
N GLU A 170 4.51 -13.60 -8.22
CA GLU A 170 5.48 -14.68 -8.33
C GLU A 170 6.21 -14.96 -7.00
N ALA A 171 6.35 -16.25 -6.66
CA ALA A 171 7.02 -16.71 -5.44
C ALA A 171 8.55 -16.48 -5.42
N THR A 172 9.14 -16.14 -6.55
CA THR A 172 10.59 -15.97 -6.70
C THR A 172 11.02 -14.51 -6.77
N VAL A 173 10.07 -13.58 -6.70
CA VAL A 173 10.30 -12.15 -6.87
C VAL A 173 9.73 -11.39 -5.67
N ASP A 174 10.55 -10.54 -5.02
CA ASP A 174 10.05 -9.56 -4.06
C ASP A 174 9.15 -8.57 -4.81
N ASP A 175 7.83 -8.59 -4.53
CA ASP A 175 6.83 -7.78 -5.21
C ASP A 175 5.90 -7.13 -4.20
N ARG A 176 5.74 -5.82 -4.34
CA ARG A 176 5.01 -4.96 -3.40
C ARG A 176 4.15 -3.95 -4.15
N ASP A 177 3.46 -3.10 -3.40
CA ASP A 177 2.61 -2.02 -3.93
C ASP A 177 1.58 -2.56 -4.93
N VAL A 178 1.05 -3.76 -4.62
CA VAL A 178 0.11 -4.46 -5.49
C VAL A 178 -1.32 -4.02 -5.19
N TYR A 179 -2.02 -3.64 -6.23
CA TYR A 179 -3.45 -3.34 -6.15
C TYR A 179 -4.16 -3.60 -7.48
N LEU A 180 -5.47 -3.74 -7.39
CA LEU A 180 -6.35 -4.02 -8.50
C LEU A 180 -7.05 -2.74 -8.98
N PHE A 181 -7.51 -2.76 -10.23
CA PHE A 181 -8.48 -1.79 -10.71
C PHE A 181 -9.88 -2.14 -10.16
N PRO A 182 -10.73 -1.13 -9.90
CA PRO A 182 -12.07 -1.35 -9.33
C PRO A 182 -13.08 -1.90 -10.34
N GLU A 183 -12.69 -2.09 -11.59
CA GLU A 183 -13.49 -2.76 -12.63
C GLU A 183 -12.58 -3.39 -13.70
N LYS A 184 -13.16 -4.27 -14.51
CA LYS A 184 -12.46 -4.83 -15.67
C LYS A 184 -12.28 -3.78 -16.77
N VAL A 185 -11.12 -3.78 -17.41
CA VAL A 185 -10.85 -2.97 -18.60
C VAL A 185 -10.67 -3.92 -19.80
N GLY A 186 -11.45 -3.72 -20.86
CA GLY A 186 -11.44 -4.62 -22.01
C GLY A 186 -11.77 -6.08 -21.67
N GLY A 187 -12.58 -6.31 -20.64
CA GLY A 187 -12.97 -7.64 -20.18
C GLY A 187 -11.95 -8.32 -19.26
N LYS A 188 -10.78 -7.72 -18.99
CA LYS A 188 -9.70 -8.26 -18.14
C LYS A 188 -9.67 -7.57 -16.79
N TYR A 189 -9.30 -8.32 -15.74
CA TYR A 189 -8.85 -7.73 -14.48
C TYR A 189 -7.46 -7.12 -14.68
N VAL A 190 -7.21 -6.00 -14.02
CA VAL A 190 -5.96 -5.26 -14.15
C VAL A 190 -5.30 -5.13 -12.78
N MET A 191 -4.02 -5.43 -12.72
CA MET A 191 -3.21 -5.38 -11.51
C MET A 191 -2.00 -4.48 -11.74
N ILE A 192 -1.71 -3.61 -10.78
CA ILE A 192 -0.46 -2.86 -10.68
C ILE A 192 0.43 -3.57 -9.66
N SER A 193 1.74 -3.58 -9.91
CA SER A 193 2.74 -4.15 -9.02
C SER A 193 4.08 -3.41 -9.11
N ARG A 194 4.99 -3.72 -8.17
CA ARG A 194 6.36 -3.19 -8.14
C ARG A 194 7.36 -4.30 -7.83
N PRO A 195 7.51 -5.24 -8.76
CA PRO A 195 8.46 -6.33 -8.61
C PRO A 195 9.90 -5.83 -8.68
N LYS A 196 10.77 -6.45 -7.89
CA LYS A 196 12.22 -6.26 -7.97
C LYS A 196 12.83 -7.24 -8.97
N PHE A 197 12.47 -7.12 -10.23
CA PHE A 197 13.03 -7.94 -11.28
C PHE A 197 14.52 -7.72 -11.45
N LYS A 198 15.27 -8.81 -11.57
CA LYS A 198 16.67 -8.78 -11.99
C LYS A 198 16.72 -8.78 -13.54
N ASN A 199 17.54 -7.90 -14.11
CA ASN A 199 17.76 -7.87 -15.57
C ASN A 199 16.51 -7.59 -16.43
N ALA A 200 15.56 -6.82 -15.92
CA ALA A 200 14.32 -6.50 -16.63
C ALA A 200 14.39 -5.28 -17.56
N GLY A 201 15.61 -4.80 -17.85
CA GLY A 201 15.81 -3.61 -18.70
C GLY A 201 15.51 -2.29 -17.99
N VAL A 202 15.29 -2.30 -16.67
CA VAL A 202 15.13 -1.12 -15.82
C VAL A 202 16.23 -1.09 -14.77
N SER A 203 16.71 0.10 -14.43
CA SER A 203 17.81 0.29 -13.48
C SER A 203 17.34 0.34 -12.02
N MET A 204 16.02 0.47 -11.78
CA MET A 204 15.43 0.64 -10.47
C MET A 204 14.08 -0.07 -10.35
N PRO A 205 13.59 -0.33 -9.12
CA PRO A 205 12.22 -0.79 -8.89
C PRO A 205 11.21 0.21 -9.49
N SER A 206 10.35 -0.29 -10.36
CA SER A 206 9.46 0.46 -11.23
C SER A 206 8.04 -0.08 -11.15
N ILE A 207 7.06 0.66 -11.68
CA ILE A 207 5.65 0.28 -11.69
C ILE A 207 5.36 -0.57 -12.93
N TRP A 208 4.73 -1.71 -12.72
CA TRP A 208 4.33 -2.67 -13.75
C TRP A 208 2.83 -2.87 -13.75
N ILE A 209 2.30 -3.29 -14.89
CA ILE A 209 0.88 -3.59 -15.11
C ILE A 209 0.72 -5.00 -15.67
N SER A 210 -0.29 -5.71 -15.18
CA SER A 210 -0.63 -7.07 -15.64
C SER A 210 -2.12 -7.19 -15.87
N PHE A 211 -2.50 -8.11 -16.78
CA PHE A 211 -3.88 -8.37 -17.15
C PHE A 211 -4.20 -9.84 -16.91
N GLY A 212 -5.36 -10.14 -16.30
CA GLY A 212 -5.81 -11.49 -15.98
C GLY A 212 -7.26 -11.76 -16.41
N ASP A 213 -7.58 -13.02 -16.62
CA ASP A 213 -8.96 -13.46 -16.88
C ASP A 213 -9.73 -13.64 -15.56
N ASP A 214 -9.01 -13.90 -14.48
CA ASP A 214 -9.53 -13.96 -13.12
C ASP A 214 -8.69 -13.08 -12.16
N LEU A 215 -8.94 -13.16 -10.85
CA LEU A 215 -8.32 -12.33 -9.84
C LEU A 215 -7.01 -12.92 -9.27
N ILE A 216 -6.60 -14.09 -9.71
CA ILE A 216 -5.42 -14.84 -9.20
C ILE A 216 -4.35 -14.96 -10.27
N GLU A 217 -4.75 -15.33 -11.49
CA GLU A 217 -3.84 -15.62 -12.59
C GLU A 217 -3.70 -14.39 -13.50
N TYR A 218 -2.51 -13.80 -13.46
CA TYR A 218 -2.16 -12.65 -14.30
C TYR A 218 -1.11 -13.04 -15.33
N GLY A 219 -1.25 -12.49 -16.52
CA GLY A 219 -0.27 -12.65 -17.59
C GLY A 219 1.05 -11.93 -17.28
N LYS A 220 2.00 -12.04 -18.21
CA LYS A 220 3.32 -11.44 -18.06
C LYS A 220 3.23 -9.93 -17.76
N PRO A 221 3.88 -9.44 -16.70
CA PRO A 221 3.93 -8.02 -16.38
C PRO A 221 4.57 -7.20 -17.50
N GLN A 222 4.00 -6.02 -17.76
CA GLN A 222 4.51 -5.02 -18.68
C GLN A 222 4.98 -3.81 -17.87
N LEU A 223 6.13 -3.24 -18.23
CA LEU A 223 6.60 -2.00 -17.63
C LEU A 223 5.60 -0.88 -17.94
N LEU A 224 5.03 -0.28 -16.91
CA LEU A 224 4.12 0.85 -17.04
C LEU A 224 4.86 2.18 -16.90
N MET A 225 5.67 2.32 -15.85
CA MET A 225 6.33 3.57 -15.53
C MET A 225 7.63 3.32 -14.76
N THR A 226 8.66 4.10 -15.04
CA THR A 226 9.92 4.15 -14.29
C THR A 226 10.21 5.55 -13.77
N GLY A 227 11.21 5.71 -12.90
CA GLY A 227 11.64 7.01 -12.39
C GLY A 227 12.32 7.85 -13.50
N GLU A 228 11.89 9.10 -13.66
CA GLU A 228 12.39 10.04 -14.66
C GLU A 228 12.75 11.39 -14.06
N GLN A 229 12.31 11.67 -12.84
CA GLN A 229 12.46 12.97 -12.20
C GLN A 229 13.47 12.89 -11.06
N TRP A 230 13.99 14.05 -10.64
CA TRP A 230 15.03 14.16 -9.62
C TRP A 230 14.62 13.56 -8.24
N TRP A 231 13.32 13.49 -7.97
CA TRP A 231 12.77 12.92 -6.73
C TRP A 231 12.37 11.44 -6.85
N GLU A 232 12.71 10.79 -7.96
CA GLU A 232 12.37 9.40 -8.29
C GLU A 232 13.60 8.52 -8.53
N THR A 233 14.78 8.98 -8.14
CA THR A 233 16.07 8.43 -8.57
C THR A 233 16.38 7.05 -8.03
N GLN A 234 15.82 6.65 -6.87
CA GLN A 234 16.03 5.33 -6.27
C GLN A 234 15.00 4.31 -6.70
N ARG A 235 13.72 4.70 -6.70
CA ARG A 235 12.59 3.84 -7.04
C ARG A 235 11.31 4.65 -7.19
N ILE A 236 10.36 4.06 -7.88
CA ILE A 236 8.96 4.48 -7.84
C ILE A 236 8.08 3.27 -7.53
N GLY A 237 6.90 3.51 -6.98
CA GLY A 237 5.90 2.46 -6.69
C GLY A 237 4.49 3.01 -6.67
N GLY A 238 3.52 2.14 -6.94
CA GLY A 238 2.12 2.51 -6.90
C GLY A 238 1.68 2.93 -5.51
N GLY A 239 0.81 3.91 -5.43
CA GLY A 239 0.23 4.40 -4.19
C GLY A 239 -1.15 3.80 -3.94
N THR A 240 -2.15 4.33 -4.63
CA THR A 240 -3.56 4.02 -4.39
C THR A 240 -4.19 3.26 -5.56
N PRO A 241 -5.20 2.42 -5.32
CA PRO A 241 -6.02 1.90 -6.39
C PRO A 241 -6.55 3.02 -7.29
N PRO A 242 -6.69 2.78 -8.61
CA PRO A 242 -7.11 3.83 -9.52
C PRO A 242 -8.55 4.27 -9.32
N ILE A 243 -8.79 5.54 -9.53
CA ILE A 243 -10.13 6.15 -9.55
C ILE A 243 -10.49 6.47 -11.01
N LYS A 244 -11.62 5.97 -11.47
CA LYS A 244 -12.11 6.26 -12.82
C LYS A 244 -12.61 7.69 -12.95
N THR A 245 -12.16 8.39 -13.99
CA THR A 245 -12.63 9.72 -14.36
C THR A 245 -13.02 9.74 -15.84
N ASP A 246 -13.60 10.82 -16.32
CA ASP A 246 -13.85 11.04 -17.75
C ASP A 246 -12.58 11.27 -18.58
N LYS A 247 -11.46 11.60 -17.94
CA LYS A 247 -10.16 11.88 -18.56
C LYS A 247 -9.19 10.69 -18.54
N GLY A 248 -9.44 9.68 -17.70
CA GLY A 248 -8.54 8.54 -17.53
C GLY A 248 -8.69 7.88 -16.16
N TRP A 249 -7.89 6.86 -15.93
CA TRP A 249 -7.70 6.23 -14.63
C TRP A 249 -6.70 7.05 -13.82
N PHE A 250 -7.18 7.76 -12.81
CA PHE A 250 -6.34 8.51 -11.89
C PHE A 250 -5.76 7.59 -10.83
N MET A 251 -4.45 7.67 -10.60
CA MET A 251 -3.81 7.03 -9.44
C MET A 251 -2.68 7.89 -8.89
N LEU A 252 -2.44 7.76 -7.60
CA LEU A 252 -1.26 8.30 -6.94
C LEU A 252 -0.12 7.28 -6.98
N TYR A 253 1.11 7.77 -7.02
CA TYR A 253 2.31 6.96 -6.90
C TYR A 253 3.33 7.67 -6.00
N HIS A 254 4.29 6.94 -5.48
CA HIS A 254 5.41 7.51 -4.76
C HIS A 254 6.70 7.39 -5.55
N GLY A 255 7.57 8.36 -5.39
CA GLY A 255 8.97 8.33 -5.80
C GLY A 255 9.87 8.48 -4.59
N VAL A 256 11.08 7.95 -4.68
CA VAL A 256 12.10 8.04 -3.64
C VAL A 256 13.39 8.54 -4.27
N ASP A 257 13.95 9.60 -3.69
CA ASP A 257 15.22 10.18 -4.14
C ASP A 257 16.44 9.45 -3.55
N ASP A 258 17.63 9.88 -3.92
CA ASP A 258 18.92 9.33 -3.47
C ASP A 258 19.21 9.54 -1.97
N LYS A 259 18.45 10.42 -1.32
CA LYS A 259 18.49 10.62 0.14
C LYS A 259 17.46 9.76 0.89
N GLY A 260 16.67 8.97 0.18
CA GLY A 260 15.63 8.14 0.75
C GLY A 260 14.31 8.87 1.02
N VAL A 261 14.15 10.13 0.60
CA VAL A 261 12.92 10.90 0.86
C VAL A 261 11.81 10.50 -0.08
N TYR A 262 10.66 10.10 0.50
CA TYR A 262 9.45 9.75 -0.27
C TYR A 262 8.61 10.98 -0.61
N ARG A 263 8.22 11.09 -1.86
CA ARG A 263 7.28 12.09 -2.36
C ARG A 263 6.17 11.46 -3.18
N VAL A 264 5.09 12.19 -3.35
CA VAL A 264 3.89 11.71 -4.05
C VAL A 264 3.74 12.44 -5.37
N GLY A 265 3.52 11.67 -6.43
CA GLY A 265 3.06 12.15 -7.74
C GLY A 265 1.69 11.58 -8.11
N ALA A 266 1.16 12.05 -9.22
CA ALA A 266 -0.09 11.58 -9.78
C ALA A 266 0.04 11.28 -11.26
N VAL A 267 -0.75 10.30 -11.73
CA VAL A 267 -0.76 9.88 -13.13
C VAL A 267 -2.19 9.59 -13.58
N LEU A 268 -2.47 9.86 -14.86
CA LEU A 268 -3.66 9.44 -15.58
C LEU A 268 -3.28 8.38 -16.61
N LEU A 269 -3.98 7.24 -16.58
CA LEU A 269 -3.85 6.19 -17.57
C LEU A 269 -5.06 6.22 -18.52
N ASP A 270 -4.87 5.74 -19.75
CA ASP A 270 -5.94 5.68 -20.74
C ASP A 270 -7.09 4.76 -20.28
N LEU A 271 -8.33 5.18 -20.51
CA LEU A 271 -9.52 4.47 -20.04
C LEU A 271 -9.66 3.07 -20.67
N ASN A 272 -9.28 2.92 -21.92
CA ASN A 272 -9.46 1.68 -22.68
C ASN A 272 -8.17 0.83 -22.73
N ASN A 273 -7.02 1.47 -22.57
CA ASN A 273 -5.71 0.83 -22.51
C ASN A 273 -4.89 1.37 -21.34
N PRO A 274 -5.10 0.88 -20.12
CA PRO A 274 -4.42 1.40 -18.93
C PRO A 274 -2.90 1.16 -18.90
N ALA A 275 -2.35 0.42 -19.86
CA ALA A 275 -0.90 0.34 -20.08
C ALA A 275 -0.32 1.61 -20.74
N LYS A 276 -1.17 2.56 -21.16
CA LYS A 276 -0.78 3.83 -21.74
C LYS A 276 -0.96 4.97 -20.73
N ILE A 277 0.10 5.70 -20.45
CA ILE A 277 0.05 6.92 -19.66
C ILE A 277 -0.48 8.08 -20.53
N VAL A 278 -1.45 8.81 -20.04
CA VAL A 278 -2.02 10.02 -20.66
C VAL A 278 -1.37 11.28 -20.13
N ALA A 279 -1.19 11.32 -18.80
CA ALA A 279 -0.58 12.45 -18.11
C ALA A 279 0.15 12.00 -16.85
N ARG A 280 1.22 12.70 -16.48
CA ARG A 280 2.00 12.45 -15.26
C ARG A 280 2.50 13.78 -14.71
N THR A 281 2.36 14.01 -13.40
CA THR A 281 2.87 15.23 -12.77
C THR A 281 4.36 15.42 -13.03
N LYS A 282 4.74 16.65 -13.41
CA LYS A 282 6.14 17.03 -13.69
C LYS A 282 6.97 17.26 -12.44
N ASP A 283 6.30 17.38 -11.30
CA ASP A 283 6.89 17.53 -9.98
C ASP A 283 5.98 16.81 -8.97
N TYR A 284 6.49 16.58 -7.76
CA TYR A 284 5.68 16.00 -6.70
C TYR A 284 4.52 16.91 -6.30
N ILE A 285 3.43 16.32 -5.85
CA ILE A 285 2.26 17.04 -5.34
C ILE A 285 2.17 17.02 -3.81
N MET A 286 3.00 16.21 -3.15
CA MET A 286 3.15 16.17 -1.70
C MET A 286 4.56 15.67 -1.32
N GLU A 287 5.16 16.27 -0.30
CA GLU A 287 6.44 15.86 0.29
C GLU A 287 6.36 15.90 1.82
N PRO A 288 7.28 15.23 2.56
CA PRO A 288 7.33 15.33 4.00
C PRO A 288 7.85 16.72 4.42
N ASP A 289 7.08 17.43 5.26
CA ASP A 289 7.40 18.77 5.75
C ASP A 289 6.98 19.00 7.22
N GLN A 290 6.34 17.99 7.85
CA GLN A 290 5.93 18.03 9.25
C GLN A 290 6.82 17.11 10.10
N ASP A 291 7.02 17.43 11.37
CA ASP A 291 7.89 16.66 12.27
C ASP A 291 7.55 15.16 12.28
N PHE A 292 6.25 14.81 12.31
CA PHE A 292 5.77 13.42 12.31
C PHE A 292 5.93 12.71 10.96
N GLU A 293 6.31 13.42 9.91
CA GLU A 293 6.64 12.86 8.58
C GLU A 293 8.16 12.77 8.37
N LEU A 294 8.89 13.63 9.07
CA LEU A 294 10.35 13.74 8.99
C LEU A 294 11.05 12.79 9.97
N GLN A 295 10.41 12.46 11.12
CA GLN A 295 10.99 11.67 12.19
C GLN A 295 10.12 10.47 12.53
N GLY A 296 10.71 9.25 12.52
CA GLY A 296 10.01 8.02 12.82
C GLY A 296 10.88 6.78 12.66
N ILE A 297 10.25 5.67 12.30
CA ILE A 297 10.96 4.44 11.92
C ILE A 297 11.65 4.62 10.56
N TYR A 298 11.00 5.33 9.63
CA TYR A 298 11.56 5.71 8.34
C TYR A 298 11.46 7.23 8.17
N GLU A 299 12.58 7.93 8.25
CA GLU A 299 12.62 9.38 8.18
C GLU A 299 12.30 9.92 6.79
N GLY A 300 11.54 11.04 6.73
CA GLY A 300 11.25 11.72 5.47
C GLY A 300 10.29 10.93 4.55
N CYS A 301 9.20 10.38 5.12
CA CYS A 301 8.28 9.54 4.37
C CYS A 301 6.84 10.03 4.42
N VAL A 302 6.24 10.21 3.23
CA VAL A 302 4.81 10.31 2.98
C VAL A 302 4.42 9.24 1.95
N PHE A 303 3.66 8.22 2.38
CA PHE A 303 3.37 7.04 1.58
C PHE A 303 1.86 6.86 1.37
N PRO A 304 1.29 7.31 0.22
CA PRO A 304 -0.15 7.26 -0.03
C PRO A 304 -0.58 5.82 -0.32
N THR A 305 -1.60 5.34 0.39
CA THR A 305 -2.12 3.98 0.23
C THR A 305 -3.64 3.90 0.15
N GLY A 306 -4.34 4.95 0.57
CA GLY A 306 -5.78 5.09 0.46
C GLY A 306 -6.18 6.40 -0.20
N ALA A 307 -7.16 6.36 -1.10
CA ALA A 307 -7.75 7.55 -1.71
C ALA A 307 -9.26 7.36 -1.89
N VAL A 308 -10.02 8.37 -1.51
CA VAL A 308 -11.47 8.41 -1.66
C VAL A 308 -11.88 9.75 -2.24
N VAL A 309 -12.77 9.74 -3.22
CA VAL A 309 -13.44 10.96 -3.70
C VAL A 309 -14.84 11.00 -3.11
N LYS A 310 -15.14 12.04 -2.34
CA LYS A 310 -16.45 12.26 -1.75
C LYS A 310 -16.83 13.74 -1.91
N ASP A 311 -18.01 14.00 -2.46
CA ASP A 311 -18.55 15.34 -2.67
C ASP A 311 -17.56 16.31 -3.36
N GLY A 312 -16.86 15.82 -4.40
CA GLY A 312 -15.88 16.56 -5.19
C GLY A 312 -14.50 16.72 -4.54
N THR A 313 -14.33 16.31 -3.29
CA THR A 313 -13.06 16.36 -2.58
C THR A 313 -12.33 15.01 -2.69
N LEU A 314 -11.06 15.05 -3.07
CA LEU A 314 -10.15 13.91 -2.94
C LEU A 314 -9.55 13.90 -1.52
N TYR A 315 -9.76 12.82 -0.81
CA TYR A 315 -9.12 12.48 0.46
C TYR A 315 -7.98 11.53 0.19
N VAL A 316 -6.75 11.89 0.57
CA VAL A 316 -5.55 11.06 0.43
C VAL A 316 -5.05 10.68 1.81
N TYR A 317 -5.11 9.40 2.12
CA TYR A 317 -4.63 8.83 3.37
C TYR A 317 -3.26 8.22 3.15
N TYR A 318 -2.31 8.54 4.02
CA TYR A 318 -0.91 8.17 3.83
C TYR A 318 -0.21 7.81 5.15
N GLY A 319 0.79 6.94 5.04
CA GLY A 319 1.73 6.66 6.13
C GLY A 319 2.74 7.80 6.27
N CYS A 320 3.05 8.16 7.51
CA CYS A 320 3.98 9.21 7.88
C CYS A 320 5.14 8.61 8.67
N ALA A 321 6.36 8.69 8.12
CA ALA A 321 7.62 8.23 8.74
C ALA A 321 7.54 6.80 9.33
N ASP A 322 6.70 5.91 8.76
CA ASP A 322 6.38 4.57 9.25
C ASP A 322 5.86 4.51 10.70
N MET A 323 5.24 5.60 11.18
CA MET A 323 4.76 5.73 12.56
C MET A 323 3.29 6.13 12.69
N TYR A 324 2.77 6.94 11.75
CA TYR A 324 1.47 7.59 11.88
C TYR A 324 0.68 7.53 10.57
N ILE A 325 -0.60 7.90 10.67
CA ILE A 325 -1.45 8.09 9.49
C ILE A 325 -1.82 9.57 9.36
N GLY A 326 -1.56 10.13 8.19
CA GLY A 326 -1.92 11.48 7.80
C GLY A 326 -3.03 11.52 6.77
N LEU A 327 -3.61 12.70 6.62
CA LEU A 327 -4.62 13.05 5.64
C LEU A 327 -4.20 14.31 4.87
N ALA A 328 -4.32 14.26 3.54
CA ALA A 328 -4.26 15.44 2.67
C ALA A 328 -5.47 15.46 1.75
N THR A 329 -5.87 16.64 1.30
CA THR A 329 -7.06 16.82 0.46
C THR A 329 -6.79 17.78 -0.69
N CYS A 330 -7.63 17.70 -1.72
CA CYS A 330 -7.77 18.76 -2.73
C CYS A 330 -9.13 18.66 -3.41
N ASP A 331 -9.49 19.71 -4.15
CA ASP A 331 -10.58 19.62 -5.12
C ASP A 331 -10.18 18.67 -6.24
N PHE A 332 -10.97 17.62 -6.44
CA PHE A 332 -10.60 16.53 -7.36
C PHE A 332 -10.68 16.96 -8.82
N ALA A 333 -11.69 17.74 -9.18
CA ALA A 333 -11.84 18.23 -10.55
C ALA A 333 -10.66 19.11 -10.95
N THR A 334 -10.24 20.01 -10.07
CA THR A 334 -9.06 20.86 -10.27
C THR A 334 -7.77 20.04 -10.46
N LEU A 335 -7.59 18.96 -9.69
CA LEU A 335 -6.42 18.09 -9.85
C LEU A 335 -6.44 17.35 -11.19
N ILE A 336 -7.59 16.84 -11.60
CA ILE A 336 -7.73 16.14 -12.88
C ILE A 336 -7.52 17.10 -14.06
N ASP A 337 -8.06 18.32 -13.98
CA ASP A 337 -7.85 19.35 -15.01
C ASP A 337 -6.38 19.77 -15.11
N TYR A 338 -5.70 19.96 -13.98
CA TYR A 338 -4.26 20.22 -13.94
C TYR A 338 -3.46 19.09 -14.62
N LEU A 339 -3.74 17.83 -14.28
CA LEU A 339 -3.08 16.67 -14.91
C LEU A 339 -3.32 16.67 -16.41
N TYR A 340 -4.57 16.76 -16.83
CA TYR A 340 -4.94 16.60 -18.24
C TYR A 340 -4.46 17.74 -19.12
N ASN A 341 -4.46 19.00 -18.64
CA ASN A 341 -4.13 20.17 -19.42
C ASN A 341 -2.65 20.57 -19.32
N GLU A 342 -2.00 20.40 -18.15
CA GLU A 342 -0.64 20.90 -17.91
C GLU A 342 0.42 19.78 -17.83
N CYS A 343 0.01 18.53 -17.58
CA CYS A 343 0.92 17.40 -17.38
C CYS A 343 0.80 16.30 -18.44
N LYS A 344 0.12 16.57 -19.53
CA LYS A 344 -0.07 15.64 -20.66
C LYS A 344 1.27 15.24 -21.28
N LEU A 345 1.41 13.93 -21.63
CA LEU A 345 2.58 13.34 -22.30
C LEU A 345 2.35 13.22 -23.81
#